data_2564c5fd9c6d9b964428fd6df2546e40
#
_entry.id   2564c5fd9c6d9b964428fd6df2546e40
#
_cell.length_a   1.000
_cell.length_b   1.000
_cell.length_c   1.000
_cell.angle_alpha   90.00
_cell.angle_beta   90.00
_cell.angle_gamma   90.00
#
_symmetry.space_group_name_H-M   'P 1'
#
loop_
_entity.id
_entity.type
_entity.pdbx_description
1 polymer ?
#
loop_
_entity_poly.entity_id
_entity_poly.type
_entity_poly.pdbx_seq_one_letter_code
_entity_poly.pdbx_strand_id
1 'polypeptide(L)'
;MKFSSLNLGSMFKKEELMQTYDWKFGTRSKNKLEGVHPDLVEVATLALSYSPVDFGITQGLRTEAEQKALLASGKSQTMKSRHLTGHAIDVAAYEGANITWDFDKYIVIAEAVRKAAIEKNVEVGWGAAWLLSLNYYNSAEEAYKAYVNQRKKENRKPFIDGPHFQLSWNKYPK
;
A
#
# COMPACT_ATOMS: atom_id res chain seq x y z
N MET A 1 -31.38 -38.84 -34.52
CA MET A 1 -30.45 -37.70 -34.31
C MET A 1 -30.41 -37.38 -32.83
N LYS A 2 -29.28 -37.67 -32.19
CA LYS A 2 -29.09 -37.38 -30.75
C LYS A 2 -28.45 -35.99 -30.62
N PHE A 3 -29.18 -35.04 -30.08
CA PHE A 3 -28.61 -33.76 -29.69
C PHE A 3 -27.82 -33.91 -28.40
N SER A 4 -26.53 -33.71 -28.50
CA SER A 4 -25.58 -33.69 -27.40
C SER A 4 -25.86 -32.48 -26.54
N SER A 5 -26.15 -32.70 -25.27
CA SER A 5 -26.31 -31.68 -24.23
C SER A 5 -24.95 -31.01 -23.96
N LEU A 6 -24.82 -29.75 -24.35
CA LEU A 6 -23.71 -28.91 -23.97
C LEU A 6 -23.76 -28.69 -22.43
N ASN A 7 -22.74 -29.20 -21.80
CA ASN A 7 -22.53 -29.09 -20.35
C ASN A 7 -22.15 -27.65 -19.99
N LEU A 8 -23.11 -26.86 -19.52
CA LEU A 8 -22.95 -25.52 -18.99
C LEU A 8 -22.51 -25.53 -17.50
N GLY A 9 -21.75 -26.55 -17.14
CA GLY A 9 -21.19 -26.70 -15.81
C GLY A 9 -19.81 -26.10 -15.72
N SER A 10 -19.64 -25.08 -14.92
CA SER A 10 -18.38 -24.53 -14.41
C SER A 10 -17.94 -23.18 -14.95
N MET A 11 -18.73 -22.15 -14.73
CA MET A 11 -18.24 -20.76 -14.72
C MET A 11 -18.67 -19.98 -13.46
N PHE A 12 -18.85 -20.65 -12.36
CA PHE A 12 -18.81 -19.99 -11.06
C PHE A 12 -17.40 -20.20 -10.51
N LYS A 13 -16.46 -19.28 -10.81
CA LYS A 13 -15.32 -19.08 -9.96
C LYS A 13 -15.88 -18.82 -8.57
N LYS A 14 -15.68 -19.79 -7.66
CA LYS A 14 -15.93 -19.63 -6.24
C LYS A 14 -15.21 -18.35 -5.86
N GLU A 15 -15.94 -17.25 -5.58
CA GLU A 15 -15.38 -16.10 -4.92
C GLU A 15 -14.81 -16.63 -3.62
N GLU A 16 -13.50 -16.71 -3.56
CA GLU A 16 -12.79 -17.08 -2.34
C GLU A 16 -13.06 -15.92 -1.39
N LEU A 17 -13.98 -16.12 -0.44
CA LEU A 17 -14.32 -15.11 0.57
C LEU A 17 -13.02 -14.68 1.23
N MET A 18 -12.64 -13.42 1.00
CA MET A 18 -11.41 -12.86 1.57
C MET A 18 -11.51 -12.93 3.09
N GLN A 19 -10.50 -13.51 3.71
CA GLN A 19 -10.41 -13.52 5.16
C GLN A 19 -10.30 -12.07 5.64
N THR A 20 -11.12 -11.69 6.61
CA THR A 20 -11.10 -10.37 7.24
C THR A 20 -10.71 -10.47 8.71
N TYR A 21 -10.12 -9.39 9.21
CA TYR A 21 -9.67 -9.23 10.59
C TYR A 21 -10.42 -8.05 11.22
N ASP A 22 -10.66 -8.10 12.52
CA ASP A 22 -11.42 -7.06 13.23
C ASP A 22 -10.55 -5.89 13.73
N TRP A 23 -9.46 -5.61 12.99
CA TRP A 23 -8.60 -4.47 13.28
C TRP A 23 -9.30 -3.15 12.93
N LYS A 24 -9.08 -2.14 13.76
CA LYS A 24 -9.63 -0.79 13.56
C LYS A 24 -8.60 0.26 13.94
N PHE A 25 -8.51 1.32 13.14
CA PHE A 25 -7.66 2.45 13.49
C PHE A 25 -8.12 3.10 14.80
N GLY A 26 -7.23 3.17 15.78
CA GLY A 26 -7.42 3.93 16.99
C GLY A 26 -7.31 5.44 16.75
N THR A 27 -7.57 6.24 17.78
CA THR A 27 -7.57 7.72 17.72
C THR A 27 -6.27 8.28 17.14
N ARG A 28 -5.12 7.72 17.50
CA ARG A 28 -3.81 8.18 17.00
C ARG A 28 -3.71 8.06 15.47
N SER A 29 -4.08 6.93 14.92
CA SER A 29 -4.08 6.72 13.45
C SER A 29 -5.12 7.60 12.76
N LYS A 30 -6.32 7.75 13.32
CA LYS A 30 -7.37 8.63 12.78
C LYS A 30 -6.91 10.08 12.69
N ASN A 31 -6.26 10.60 13.73
CA ASN A 31 -5.70 11.96 13.71
C ASN A 31 -4.61 12.12 12.63
N LYS A 32 -3.82 11.07 12.37
CA LYS A 32 -2.81 11.06 11.28
C LYS A 32 -3.41 11.00 9.89
N LEU A 33 -4.63 10.52 9.75
CA LEU A 33 -5.38 10.49 8.48
C LEU A 33 -6.10 11.82 8.18
N GLU A 34 -6.13 12.77 9.11
CA GLU A 34 -6.69 14.10 8.85
C GLU A 34 -5.90 14.82 7.74
N GLY A 35 -6.62 15.30 6.72
CA GLY A 35 -6.03 15.95 5.54
C GLY A 35 -5.42 14.99 4.51
N VAL A 36 -5.48 13.67 4.73
CA VAL A 36 -5.15 12.66 3.72
C VAL A 36 -6.30 12.53 2.74
N HIS A 37 -5.98 12.30 1.45
CA HIS A 37 -6.97 12.14 0.39
C HIS A 37 -7.97 11.01 0.73
N PRO A 38 -9.29 11.24 0.58
CA PRO A 38 -10.33 10.27 0.98
C PRO A 38 -10.14 8.88 0.40
N ASP A 39 -9.78 8.77 -0.88
CA ASP A 39 -9.57 7.46 -1.53
C ASP A 39 -8.44 6.67 -0.85
N LEU A 40 -7.36 7.34 -0.42
CA LEU A 40 -6.28 6.68 0.29
C LEU A 40 -6.70 6.26 1.70
N VAL A 41 -7.53 7.06 2.36
CA VAL A 41 -8.12 6.73 3.68
C VAL A 41 -9.01 5.48 3.57
N GLU A 42 -9.85 5.41 2.52
CA GLU A 42 -10.70 4.23 2.28
C GLU A 42 -9.87 2.98 2.01
N VAL A 43 -8.86 3.08 1.13
CA VAL A 43 -7.96 1.95 0.85
C VAL A 43 -7.23 1.51 2.12
N ALA A 44 -6.67 2.41 2.91
CA ALA A 44 -5.95 2.07 4.15
C ALA A 44 -6.88 1.39 5.18
N THR A 45 -8.11 1.89 5.31
CA THR A 45 -9.10 1.33 6.24
C THR A 45 -9.52 -0.08 5.84
N LEU A 46 -9.78 -0.29 4.54
CA LEU A 46 -10.12 -1.61 4.01
C LEU A 46 -8.93 -2.57 4.09
N ALA A 47 -7.73 -2.09 3.76
CA ALA A 47 -6.49 -2.87 3.85
C ALA A 47 -6.24 -3.38 5.27
N LEU A 48 -6.53 -2.56 6.29
CA LEU A 48 -6.38 -2.97 7.69
C LEU A 48 -7.29 -4.19 8.00
N SER A 49 -8.51 -4.21 7.47
CA SER A 49 -9.41 -5.36 7.64
C SER A 49 -8.97 -6.61 6.87
N TYR A 50 -8.15 -6.47 5.83
CA TYR A 50 -7.61 -7.58 5.04
C TYR A 50 -6.24 -8.08 5.51
N SER A 51 -5.58 -7.32 6.37
CA SER A 51 -4.23 -7.62 6.81
C SER A 51 -4.21 -8.57 8.01
N PRO A 52 -3.51 -9.72 7.92
CA PRO A 52 -3.26 -10.56 9.09
C PRO A 52 -2.29 -9.92 10.09
N VAL A 53 -1.58 -8.86 9.65
CA VAL A 53 -0.69 -8.06 10.50
C VAL A 53 -1.40 -6.77 10.84
N ASP A 54 -1.60 -6.49 12.12
CA ASP A 54 -2.11 -5.20 12.57
C ASP A 54 -1.13 -4.08 12.24
N PHE A 55 -1.64 -2.93 11.81
CA PHE A 55 -0.80 -1.76 11.53
C PHE A 55 -1.53 -0.46 11.87
N GLY A 56 -0.75 0.57 12.18
CA GLY A 56 -1.25 1.93 12.44
C GLY A 56 -0.64 2.95 11.50
N ILE A 57 -1.29 4.11 11.36
CA ILE A 57 -0.78 5.24 10.59
C ILE A 57 0.18 6.05 11.46
N THR A 58 1.40 6.25 10.98
CA THR A 58 2.42 7.03 11.68
C THR A 58 2.57 8.43 11.09
N GLN A 59 2.32 8.60 9.79
CA GLN A 59 2.38 9.88 9.08
C GLN A 59 1.32 9.93 7.99
N GLY A 60 0.64 11.06 7.88
CA GLY A 60 -0.27 11.41 6.77
C GLY A 60 0.15 12.72 6.12
N LEU A 61 -0.72 13.75 6.18
CA LEU A 61 -0.38 15.09 5.73
C LEU A 61 0.84 15.65 6.49
N ARG A 62 1.74 16.27 5.77
CA ARG A 62 3.00 16.84 6.28
C ARG A 62 3.11 18.29 5.85
N THR A 63 3.58 19.15 6.74
CA THR A 63 3.91 20.54 6.43
C THR A 63 5.23 20.65 5.67
N GLU A 64 5.43 21.76 4.94
CA GLU A 64 6.73 22.03 4.30
C GLU A 64 7.88 22.14 5.32
N ALA A 65 7.61 22.68 6.49
CA ALA A 65 8.62 22.79 7.55
C ALA A 65 9.09 21.41 8.02
N GLU A 66 8.17 20.48 8.24
CA GLU A 66 8.50 19.09 8.59
C GLU A 66 9.28 18.40 7.47
N GLN A 67 8.88 18.62 6.21
CA GLN A 67 9.58 18.04 5.06
C GLN A 67 11.01 18.58 4.94
N LYS A 68 11.22 19.89 5.14
CA LYS A 68 12.54 20.51 5.16
C LYS A 68 13.41 19.92 6.28
N ALA A 69 12.85 19.72 7.46
CA ALA A 69 13.56 19.12 8.60
C ALA A 69 13.98 17.68 8.31
N LEU A 70 13.10 16.87 7.67
CA LEU A 70 13.42 15.51 7.27
C LEU A 70 14.51 15.47 6.19
N LEU A 71 14.47 16.39 5.23
CA LEU A 71 15.51 16.51 4.20
C LEU A 71 16.85 16.89 4.84
N ALA A 72 16.87 17.88 5.73
CA ALA A 72 18.08 18.32 6.43
C ALA A 72 18.70 17.22 7.31
N SER A 73 17.87 16.35 7.90
CA SER A 73 18.32 15.21 8.72
C SER A 73 18.66 13.95 7.90
N GLY A 74 18.57 14.00 6.57
CA GLY A 74 18.83 12.85 5.69
C GLY A 74 17.75 11.75 5.72
N LYS A 75 16.62 11.99 6.40
CA LYS A 75 15.49 11.06 6.49
C LYS A 75 14.56 11.14 5.27
N SER A 76 14.71 12.14 4.44
CA SER A 76 14.05 12.29 3.14
C SER A 76 15.06 12.66 2.07
N GLN A 77 14.78 12.29 0.82
CA GLN A 77 15.64 12.59 -0.33
C GLN A 77 15.07 13.69 -1.25
N THR A 78 13.88 14.21 -0.94
CA THR A 78 13.16 15.11 -1.84
C THR A 78 12.27 16.11 -1.10
N MET A 79 12.10 17.29 -1.71
CA MET A 79 11.02 18.22 -1.36
C MET A 79 9.71 17.92 -2.09
N LYS A 80 9.73 17.05 -3.11
CA LYS A 80 8.53 16.63 -3.85
C LYS A 80 7.89 15.41 -3.20
N SER A 81 7.48 15.55 -1.93
CA SER A 81 6.84 14.47 -1.19
C SER A 81 5.32 14.51 -1.35
N ARG A 82 4.72 13.36 -1.61
CA ARG A 82 3.25 13.21 -1.68
C ARG A 82 2.55 13.43 -0.33
N HIS A 83 3.29 13.38 0.76
CA HIS A 83 2.78 13.78 2.08
C HIS A 83 2.40 15.25 2.16
N LEU A 84 3.08 16.14 1.41
CA LEU A 84 2.78 17.59 1.39
C LEU A 84 1.38 17.92 0.87
N THR A 85 0.81 17.04 0.08
CA THR A 85 -0.51 17.20 -0.54
C THR A 85 -1.54 16.22 0.00
N GLY A 86 -1.22 15.48 1.06
CA GLY A 86 -2.10 14.47 1.64
C GLY A 86 -2.31 13.22 0.77
N HIS A 87 -1.44 12.96 -0.20
CA HIS A 87 -1.54 11.82 -1.11
C HIS A 87 -0.63 10.65 -0.73
N ALA A 88 -0.07 10.66 0.47
CA ALA A 88 0.74 9.58 1.00
C ALA A 88 0.48 9.33 2.48
N ILE A 89 0.71 8.10 2.90
CA ILE A 89 0.72 7.66 4.29
C ILE A 89 1.95 6.82 4.56
N ASP A 90 2.44 6.87 5.80
CA ASP A 90 3.38 5.91 6.34
C ASP A 90 2.70 5.09 7.44
N VAL A 91 3.01 3.79 7.47
CA VAL A 91 2.43 2.86 8.44
C VAL A 91 3.50 2.23 9.31
N ALA A 92 3.11 1.75 10.50
CA ALA A 92 3.94 0.88 11.32
C ALA A 92 3.21 -0.44 11.55
N ALA A 93 3.91 -1.55 11.32
CA ALA A 93 3.42 -2.89 11.64
C ALA A 93 3.48 -3.12 13.16
N TYR A 94 2.50 -3.84 13.71
CA TYR A 94 2.50 -4.24 15.10
C TYR A 94 2.70 -5.75 15.24
N GLU A 95 3.43 -6.11 16.28
CA GLU A 95 3.54 -7.47 16.79
C GLU A 95 3.14 -7.45 18.27
N GLY A 96 1.90 -7.85 18.55
CA GLY A 96 1.27 -7.57 19.83
C GLY A 96 1.14 -6.05 20.06
N ALA A 97 1.67 -5.56 21.18
CA ALA A 97 1.64 -4.12 21.52
C ALA A 97 2.86 -3.34 20.99
N ASN A 98 3.81 -4.00 20.34
CA ASN A 98 5.07 -3.40 19.92
C ASN A 98 5.11 -3.13 18.41
N ILE A 99 5.76 -2.02 18.02
CA ILE A 99 6.08 -1.76 16.62
C ILE A 99 7.21 -2.70 16.19
N THR A 100 7.06 -3.29 15.02
CA THR A 100 8.10 -4.06 14.35
C THR A 100 8.47 -3.44 13.01
N TRP A 101 9.76 -3.50 12.65
CA TRP A 101 10.28 -3.05 11.36
C TRP A 101 10.73 -4.24 10.49
N ASP A 102 10.28 -5.45 10.85
CA ASP A 102 10.49 -6.65 10.04
C ASP A 102 9.85 -6.47 8.65
N PHE A 103 10.69 -6.48 7.61
CA PHE A 103 10.26 -6.19 6.25
C PHE A 103 9.21 -7.17 5.73
N ASP A 104 9.24 -8.42 6.15
CA ASP A 104 8.25 -9.43 5.73
C ASP A 104 6.84 -9.04 6.17
N LYS A 105 6.69 -8.35 7.30
CA LYS A 105 5.39 -7.80 7.74
C LYS A 105 4.88 -6.72 6.79
N TYR A 106 5.78 -5.90 6.22
CA TYR A 106 5.41 -4.85 5.26
C TYR A 106 5.03 -5.41 3.90
N ILE A 107 5.60 -6.55 3.47
CA ILE A 107 5.12 -7.28 2.28
C ILE A 107 3.68 -7.75 2.49
N VAL A 108 3.36 -8.29 3.66
CA VAL A 108 2.00 -8.74 4.01
C VAL A 108 1.01 -7.58 4.04
N ILE A 109 1.38 -6.45 4.65
CA ILE A 109 0.56 -5.23 4.66
C ILE A 109 0.37 -4.70 3.23
N ALA A 110 1.44 -4.66 2.43
CA ALA A 110 1.36 -4.22 1.03
C ALA A 110 0.44 -5.10 0.18
N GLU A 111 0.38 -6.41 0.44
CA GLU A 111 -0.58 -7.29 -0.22
C GLU A 111 -2.02 -6.96 0.18
N ALA A 112 -2.29 -6.64 1.44
CA ALA A 112 -3.60 -6.18 1.88
C ALA A 112 -3.97 -4.83 1.24
N VAL A 113 -3.03 -3.90 1.15
CA VAL A 113 -3.21 -2.60 0.45
C VAL A 113 -3.49 -2.83 -1.04
N ARG A 114 -2.76 -3.73 -1.71
CA ARG A 114 -2.99 -4.09 -3.11
C ARG A 114 -4.41 -4.58 -3.34
N LYS A 115 -4.89 -5.51 -2.54
CA LYS A 115 -6.25 -6.05 -2.62
C LYS A 115 -7.32 -4.97 -2.42
N ALA A 116 -7.15 -4.15 -1.39
CA ALA A 116 -8.04 -3.02 -1.11
C ALA A 116 -8.04 -1.97 -2.24
N ALA A 117 -6.87 -1.66 -2.79
CA ALA A 117 -6.71 -0.73 -3.89
C ALA A 117 -7.42 -1.21 -5.17
N ILE A 118 -7.32 -2.50 -5.49
CA ILE A 118 -8.03 -3.12 -6.62
C ILE A 118 -9.55 -3.05 -6.40
N GLU A 119 -10.03 -3.42 -5.22
CA GLU A 119 -11.47 -3.40 -4.90
C GLU A 119 -12.06 -1.99 -4.97
N LYS A 120 -11.33 -1.00 -4.47
CA LYS A 120 -11.75 0.42 -4.51
C LYS A 120 -11.49 1.09 -5.86
N ASN A 121 -10.83 0.42 -6.81
CA ASN A 121 -10.40 0.99 -8.08
C ASN A 121 -9.53 2.26 -7.90
N VAL A 122 -8.64 2.23 -6.92
CA VAL A 122 -7.70 3.30 -6.57
C VAL A 122 -6.27 2.83 -6.84
N GLU A 123 -5.49 3.59 -7.62
CA GLU A 123 -4.10 3.24 -7.90
C GLU A 123 -3.18 3.66 -6.75
N VAL A 124 -2.54 2.68 -6.11
CA VAL A 124 -1.64 2.90 -4.98
C VAL A 124 -0.23 2.37 -5.28
N GLY A 125 0.76 3.26 -5.16
CA GLY A 125 2.17 2.92 -5.19
C GLY A 125 2.68 2.55 -3.79
N TRP A 126 3.74 1.73 -3.76
CA TRP A 126 4.40 1.28 -2.54
C TRP A 126 5.89 1.67 -2.55
N GLY A 127 6.40 2.14 -1.41
CA GLY A 127 7.78 2.60 -1.27
C GLY A 127 8.86 1.51 -1.38
N ALA A 128 8.48 0.24 -1.47
CA ALA A 128 9.38 -0.86 -1.80
C ALA A 128 9.25 -1.36 -3.25
N ALA A 129 8.41 -0.71 -4.08
CA ALA A 129 8.14 -1.09 -5.47
C ALA A 129 7.82 0.14 -6.34
N TRP A 130 8.79 0.99 -6.58
CA TRP A 130 8.63 2.31 -7.21
C TRP A 130 8.41 2.31 -8.74
N LEU A 131 8.21 1.15 -9.39
CA LEU A 131 8.02 1.11 -10.85
C LEU A 131 6.59 1.44 -11.26
N LEU A 132 5.63 0.71 -10.72
CA LEU A 132 4.21 0.82 -11.03
C LEU A 132 3.39 0.73 -9.74
N SER A 133 2.11 1.14 -9.80
CA SER A 133 1.18 0.92 -8.71
C SER A 133 0.98 -0.58 -8.44
N LEU A 134 0.71 -0.93 -7.18
CA LEU A 134 0.49 -2.32 -6.73
C LEU A 134 -0.61 -3.03 -7.52
N ASN A 135 -1.58 -2.27 -8.01
CA ASN A 135 -2.71 -2.76 -8.82
C ASN A 135 -2.29 -3.54 -10.08
N TYR A 136 -1.09 -3.28 -10.62
CA TYR A 136 -0.61 -3.87 -11.86
C TYR A 136 0.18 -5.17 -11.68
N TYR A 137 0.32 -5.64 -10.44
CA TYR A 137 1.03 -6.87 -10.12
C TYR A 137 0.07 -7.92 -9.55
N ASN A 138 0.45 -9.20 -9.69
CA ASN A 138 -0.33 -10.31 -9.13
C ASN A 138 -0.16 -10.41 -7.61
N SER A 139 0.95 -9.88 -7.06
CA SER A 139 1.19 -9.79 -5.63
C SER A 139 2.12 -8.63 -5.27
N ALA A 140 2.11 -8.20 -4.01
CA ALA A 140 3.05 -7.21 -3.50
C ALA A 140 4.50 -7.71 -3.54
N GLU A 141 4.73 -9.00 -3.31
CA GLU A 141 6.04 -9.62 -3.42
C GLU A 141 6.59 -9.59 -4.85
N GLU A 142 5.72 -9.82 -5.86
CA GLU A 142 6.08 -9.69 -7.28
C GLU A 142 6.49 -8.24 -7.59
N ALA A 143 5.73 -7.26 -7.12
CA ALA A 143 6.04 -5.84 -7.30
C ALA A 143 7.42 -5.48 -6.72
N TYR A 144 7.71 -5.92 -5.51
CA TYR A 144 9.01 -5.74 -4.86
C TYR A 144 10.14 -6.38 -5.67
N LYS A 145 10.00 -7.66 -6.04
CA LYS A 145 11.01 -8.39 -6.82
C LYS A 145 11.27 -7.73 -8.19
N ALA A 146 10.21 -7.30 -8.87
CA ALA A 146 10.33 -6.59 -10.15
C ALA A 146 11.15 -5.31 -10.01
N TYR A 147 10.87 -4.50 -8.98
CA TYR A 147 11.62 -3.28 -8.71
C TYR A 147 13.09 -3.55 -8.38
N VAL A 148 13.37 -4.47 -7.46
CA VAL A 148 14.75 -4.81 -7.08
C VAL A 148 15.54 -5.31 -8.29
N ASN A 149 14.94 -6.19 -9.10
CA ASN A 149 15.57 -6.73 -10.31
C ASN A 149 15.83 -5.64 -11.35
N GLN A 150 14.91 -4.69 -11.54
CA GLN A 150 15.11 -3.56 -12.44
C GLN A 150 16.30 -2.69 -11.99
N ARG A 151 16.36 -2.34 -10.70
CA ARG A 151 17.47 -1.57 -10.13
C ARG A 151 18.81 -2.29 -10.29
N LYS A 152 18.83 -3.61 -10.10
CA LYS A 152 20.02 -4.43 -10.31
C LYS A 152 20.48 -4.41 -11.76
N LYS A 153 19.56 -4.52 -12.73
CA LYS A 153 19.87 -4.40 -14.17
C LYS A 153 20.44 -3.03 -14.53
N GLU A 154 19.97 -1.98 -13.86
CA GLU A 154 20.47 -0.61 -14.02
C GLU A 154 21.80 -0.35 -13.29
N ASN A 155 22.33 -1.34 -12.59
CA ASN A 155 23.50 -1.21 -11.73
C ASN A 155 23.32 -0.15 -10.63
N ARG A 156 22.12 -0.02 -10.08
CA ARG A 156 21.69 0.96 -9.07
C ARG A 156 21.16 0.26 -7.82
N LYS A 157 21.47 0.83 -6.66
CA LYS A 157 20.91 0.35 -5.38
C LYS A 157 19.41 0.66 -5.31
N PRO A 158 18.55 -0.29 -4.94
CA PRO A 158 17.14 0.00 -4.69
C PRO A 158 16.97 0.89 -3.44
N PHE A 159 16.04 1.82 -3.51
CA PHE A 159 15.54 2.56 -2.36
C PHE A 159 14.30 1.86 -1.84
N ILE A 160 14.35 1.32 -0.63
CA ILE A 160 13.28 0.53 -0.02
C ILE A 160 12.72 1.29 1.17
N ASP A 161 11.46 1.68 1.05
CA ASP A 161 10.68 2.34 2.10
C ASP A 161 9.37 1.55 2.31
N GLY A 162 9.46 0.43 3.02
CA GLY A 162 8.35 -0.49 3.26
C GLY A 162 7.11 0.15 3.89
N PRO A 163 7.25 1.08 4.86
CA PRO A 163 6.13 1.81 5.45
C PRO A 163 5.31 2.69 4.50
N HIS A 164 5.89 3.16 3.38
CA HIS A 164 5.33 4.22 2.55
C HIS A 164 4.36 3.73 1.49
N PHE A 165 3.15 4.31 1.46
CA PHE A 165 2.13 4.13 0.42
C PHE A 165 1.64 5.48 -0.08
N GLN A 166 1.39 5.59 -1.41
CA GLN A 166 0.94 6.83 -2.01
C GLN A 166 -0.02 6.61 -3.18
N LEU A 167 -0.89 7.57 -3.43
CA LEU A 167 -1.70 7.61 -4.65
C LEU A 167 -0.81 7.85 -5.88
N SER A 168 -1.18 7.26 -7.01
CA SER A 168 -0.41 7.42 -8.25
C SER A 168 -0.43 8.87 -8.74
N TRP A 169 0.70 9.33 -9.30
CA TRP A 169 0.78 10.66 -9.89
C TRP A 169 -0.11 10.84 -11.12
N ASN A 170 -0.33 9.76 -11.87
CA ASN A 170 -1.10 9.80 -13.11
C ASN A 170 -2.60 10.03 -12.87
N LYS A 171 -3.15 9.38 -11.85
CA LYS A 171 -4.58 9.45 -11.52
C LYS A 171 -4.90 10.58 -10.53
N TYR A 172 -3.93 10.96 -9.73
CA TYR A 172 -4.04 11.96 -8.69
C TYR A 172 -2.95 13.03 -8.88
N PRO A 173 -2.97 13.79 -9.99
CA PRO A 173 -2.15 14.98 -10.10
C PRO A 173 -2.54 15.92 -8.96
N LYS A 174 -1.67 16.78 -8.49
CA LYS A 174 -1.92 17.66 -7.33
C LYS A 174 -3.33 18.19 -7.23
#